data_b76ac29fd339bc9583fce6aa4efd2c37
#
_entry.id   b76ac29fd339bc9583fce6aa4efd2c37
#
_cell.length_a   1.000
_cell.length_b   1.000
_cell.length_c   1.000
_cell.angle_alpha   90.00
_cell.angle_beta   90.00
_cell.angle_gamma   90.00
#
_symmetry.space_group_name_H-M   'P 1'
#
loop_
_entity.id
_entity.type
_entity.pdbx_description
1 polymer ?
#
loop_
_entity_poly.entity_id
_entity_poly.type
_entity_poly.pdbx_seq_one_letter_code
_entity_poly.pdbx_strand_id
1 'polypeptide(L)'
;MYLAENTSQTASVEFVRPKRTNYARSRLQKTAGKPRRGFAAAGAAALLAAACVLPLNAKAVSAQHAFVLDALSGRVLYEKAPDDRSLIASTTKIMTALIVCEQCNVLDRMRIPKEAVGIEGSSMYLQEGEVLTLQELLYGLMLQSGNDAAVALAIYCGGTVEGFAELMNDKARNLGLRNTHFENPNGLDAPGHYSTARDLAVLAAYAMENPIFRKTVSTKNLHMGQRYLTNHNKLLWRVEGADGVKTGYTKAAGRILVSSATRNDRRLIAVTMDDPNDWEDHAALLEQGFSQYSPRTIVKKGQYVDTLEVAGGQGRQVTVLAKEDFSYALAEGETPQLMLPGPGFVYAPAVEGADAGIAYVLLNAKAIGKVPVIYGQTIEQTPEEPTKLQKFLSILKSSN
;
A
#
# COMPACT_ATOMS: atom_id res chain seq x y z
N MET A 1 -34.53 22.17 13.31
CA MET A 1 -35.54 21.13 13.04
C MET A 1 -34.98 20.26 11.90
N TYR A 2 -34.88 18.97 12.14
CA TYR A 2 -34.29 17.86 11.38
C TYR A 2 -32.78 17.65 11.49
N LEU A 3 -32.46 16.82 12.46
CA LEU A 3 -31.27 16.00 12.60
C LEU A 3 -31.32 14.85 11.58
N ALA A 4 -30.20 14.57 10.94
CA ALA A 4 -29.98 13.31 10.25
C ALA A 4 -28.69 12.70 10.84
N GLU A 5 -28.89 11.72 11.70
CA GLU A 5 -27.85 10.82 12.19
C GLU A 5 -27.37 9.93 11.05
N ASN A 6 -26.07 9.94 10.78
CA ASN A 6 -25.42 8.95 9.92
C ASN A 6 -24.53 8.07 10.82
N THR A 7 -25.07 6.94 11.23
CA THR A 7 -24.35 5.86 11.89
C THR A 7 -23.47 5.13 10.88
N SER A 8 -22.16 5.37 10.94
CA SER A 8 -21.17 4.54 10.25
C SER A 8 -20.92 3.27 11.06
N GLN A 9 -21.47 2.15 10.61
CA GLN A 9 -21.11 0.82 11.09
C GLN A 9 -19.73 0.43 10.54
N THR A 10 -18.76 0.38 11.43
CA THR A 10 -17.47 -0.28 11.20
C THR A 10 -17.69 -1.80 11.21
N ALA A 11 -17.64 -2.42 10.05
CA ALA A 11 -17.65 -3.87 9.91
C ALA A 11 -16.27 -4.42 10.30
N SER A 12 -16.17 -5.00 11.50
CA SER A 12 -15.09 -5.88 11.91
C SER A 12 -15.19 -7.21 11.14
N VAL A 13 -14.13 -7.56 10.41
CA VAL A 13 -14.05 -8.84 9.70
C VAL A 13 -13.67 -9.93 10.70
N GLU A 14 -14.66 -10.66 11.22
CA GLU A 14 -14.44 -11.91 11.96
C GLU A 14 -14.10 -13.04 10.99
N PHE A 15 -12.99 -13.73 11.27
CA PHE A 15 -12.58 -14.94 10.57
C PHE A 15 -13.45 -16.12 11.02
N VAL A 16 -14.41 -16.55 10.19
CA VAL A 16 -15.15 -17.79 10.40
C VAL A 16 -14.32 -18.98 9.88
N ARG A 17 -13.89 -19.87 10.78
CA ARG A 17 -13.22 -21.13 10.44
C ARG A 17 -14.24 -22.11 9.83
N PRO A 18 -13.93 -22.81 8.72
CA PRO A 18 -14.82 -23.83 8.18
C PRO A 18 -14.88 -25.07 9.11
N LYS A 19 -16.09 -25.56 9.38
CA LYS A 19 -16.34 -26.81 10.13
C LYS A 19 -15.83 -28.01 9.35
N ARG A 20 -15.06 -28.86 10.01
CA ARG A 20 -14.64 -30.18 9.51
C ARG A 20 -15.85 -31.09 9.34
N THR A 21 -16.16 -31.50 8.12
CA THR A 21 -17.06 -32.63 7.84
C THR A 21 -16.29 -33.93 7.94
N ASN A 22 -16.73 -34.82 8.85
CA ASN A 22 -16.23 -36.17 8.99
C ASN A 22 -16.73 -37.02 7.83
N TYR A 23 -15.82 -37.50 6.99
CA TYR A 23 -16.12 -38.59 6.05
C TYR A 23 -15.75 -39.94 6.69
N ALA A 24 -16.73 -40.87 6.62
CA ALA A 24 -16.71 -42.19 7.19
C ALA A 24 -15.59 -43.06 6.61
N ARG A 25 -14.94 -43.80 7.53
CA ARG A 25 -14.00 -44.90 7.20
C ARG A 25 -14.79 -46.09 6.62
N SER A 26 -14.58 -46.44 5.35
CA SER A 26 -14.91 -47.77 4.83
C SER A 26 -13.71 -48.70 5.01
N ARG A 27 -13.98 -49.83 5.68
CA ARG A 27 -13.04 -50.97 5.85
C ARG A 27 -12.78 -51.60 4.50
N LEU A 28 -11.51 -51.85 4.17
CA LEU A 28 -11.11 -52.82 3.18
C LEU A 28 -10.20 -53.86 3.85
N GLN A 29 -10.60 -55.12 3.65
CA GLN A 29 -10.04 -56.32 4.24
C GLN A 29 -8.63 -56.65 3.66
N LYS A 30 -7.80 -57.14 4.54
CA LYS A 30 -6.50 -57.75 4.24
C LYS A 30 -6.67 -59.09 3.53
N THR A 31 -6.01 -59.28 2.38
CA THR A 31 -5.63 -60.60 1.90
C THR A 31 -4.11 -60.68 1.77
N ALA A 32 -3.53 -61.64 2.50
CA ALA A 32 -2.12 -61.94 2.51
C ALA A 32 -1.76 -62.84 1.33
N GLY A 33 -0.75 -62.45 0.53
CA GLY A 33 -0.11 -63.28 -0.48
C GLY A 33 1.42 -63.28 -0.31
N LYS A 34 2.02 -64.44 -0.14
CA LYS A 34 3.46 -64.69 0.09
C LYS A 34 4.32 -64.43 -1.17
N PRO A 35 5.64 -64.23 -1.00
CA PRO A 35 6.51 -63.64 -2.02
C PRO A 35 7.09 -64.70 -2.98
N ARG A 36 7.27 -64.33 -4.25
CA ARG A 36 8.15 -65.00 -5.20
C ARG A 36 9.41 -64.19 -5.45
N ARG A 37 10.53 -64.93 -5.29
CA ARG A 37 11.90 -64.45 -5.59
C ARG A 37 12.11 -64.32 -7.10
N GLY A 38 12.92 -63.33 -7.48
CA GLY A 38 13.79 -63.42 -8.66
C GLY A 38 13.64 -62.22 -9.61
N PHE A 39 14.56 -61.34 -9.64
CA PHE A 39 15.49 -60.97 -10.71
C PHE A 39 16.11 -59.60 -10.39
N ALA A 40 17.42 -59.61 -10.30
CA ALA A 40 18.25 -58.42 -10.23
C ALA A 40 18.23 -57.70 -11.58
N ALA A 41 17.93 -56.41 -11.57
CA ALA A 41 18.28 -55.49 -12.64
C ALA A 41 18.81 -54.20 -12.04
N ALA A 42 20.06 -53.90 -12.38
CA ALA A 42 20.73 -52.65 -12.03
C ALA A 42 19.98 -51.46 -12.60
N GLY A 43 19.39 -50.65 -11.73
CA GLY A 43 18.79 -49.38 -12.08
C GLY A 43 19.62 -48.26 -11.51
N ALA A 44 20.20 -47.46 -12.40
CA ALA A 44 21.00 -46.28 -12.09
C ALA A 44 20.25 -45.35 -11.13
N ALA A 45 20.85 -45.08 -9.98
CA ALA A 45 20.43 -44.04 -9.07
C ALA A 45 20.64 -42.66 -9.74
N ALA A 46 19.61 -42.11 -10.34
CA ALA A 46 19.58 -40.70 -10.69
C ALA A 46 19.48 -39.91 -9.37
N LEU A 47 20.63 -39.46 -8.89
CA LEU A 47 20.73 -38.41 -7.89
C LEU A 47 20.14 -37.11 -8.52
N LEU A 48 18.87 -36.87 -8.26
CA LEU A 48 18.29 -35.51 -8.38
C LEU A 48 18.99 -34.65 -7.30
N ALA A 49 20.09 -34.00 -7.70
CA ALA A 49 20.61 -32.85 -6.97
C ALA A 49 19.53 -31.78 -7.01
N ALA A 50 18.70 -31.72 -5.98
CA ALA A 50 17.94 -30.52 -5.68
C ALA A 50 19.01 -29.45 -5.42
N ALA A 51 19.30 -28.67 -6.45
CA ALA A 51 20.03 -27.43 -6.29
C ALA A 51 19.14 -26.55 -5.37
N CYS A 52 19.42 -26.59 -4.07
CA CYS A 52 19.06 -25.52 -3.17
C CYS A 52 19.74 -24.28 -3.75
N VAL A 53 18.98 -23.50 -4.47
CA VAL A 53 19.32 -22.11 -4.75
C VAL A 53 19.29 -21.45 -3.38
N LEU A 54 20.43 -21.52 -2.68
CA LEU A 54 20.67 -20.69 -1.51
C LEU A 54 20.47 -19.26 -2.00
N PRO A 55 19.59 -18.48 -1.36
CA PRO A 55 19.52 -17.07 -1.69
C PRO A 55 20.94 -16.51 -1.54
N LEU A 56 21.48 -15.92 -2.62
CA LEU A 56 22.74 -15.16 -2.53
C LEU A 56 22.62 -14.28 -1.30
N ASN A 57 23.59 -14.38 -0.38
CA ASN A 57 23.64 -13.69 0.89
C ASN A 57 23.17 -12.24 0.74
N ALA A 58 21.91 -11.98 1.01
CA ALA A 58 21.45 -10.64 1.28
C ALA A 58 22.25 -10.19 2.50
N LYS A 59 23.15 -9.21 2.33
CA LYS A 59 23.87 -8.60 3.44
C LYS A 59 22.81 -8.23 4.47
N ALA A 60 22.96 -8.74 5.69
CA ALA A 60 21.97 -8.46 6.73
C ALA A 60 21.85 -6.94 6.91
N VAL A 61 20.62 -6.42 6.77
CA VAL A 61 20.33 -4.99 6.98
C VAL A 61 20.67 -4.65 8.42
N SER A 62 21.50 -3.61 8.62
CA SER A 62 22.01 -3.21 9.93
C SER A 62 20.97 -2.50 10.79
N ALA A 63 19.91 -1.96 10.18
CA ALA A 63 18.81 -1.29 10.86
C ALA A 63 18.13 -2.16 11.91
N GLN A 64 17.63 -1.56 12.99
CA GLN A 64 16.77 -2.22 13.96
C GLN A 64 15.37 -2.48 13.34
N HIS A 65 14.81 -1.50 12.63
CA HIS A 65 13.53 -1.63 11.93
C HIS A 65 13.71 -1.27 10.47
N ALA A 66 13.09 -2.04 9.57
CA ALA A 66 13.13 -1.76 8.14
C ALA A 66 11.84 -2.19 7.43
N PHE A 67 11.51 -1.46 6.37
CA PHE A 67 10.36 -1.77 5.53
C PHE A 67 10.59 -1.29 4.10
N VAL A 68 10.28 -2.14 3.12
CA VAL A 68 10.33 -1.78 1.69
C VAL A 68 9.00 -2.08 1.04
N LEU A 69 8.45 -1.07 0.39
CA LEU A 69 7.13 -1.09 -0.25
C LEU A 69 7.27 -0.80 -1.75
N ASP A 70 6.62 -1.61 -2.56
CA ASP A 70 6.28 -1.24 -3.94
C ASP A 70 5.04 -0.34 -3.90
N ALA A 71 5.21 0.95 -4.19
CA ALA A 71 4.15 1.93 -4.04
C ALA A 71 3.00 1.74 -5.04
N LEU A 72 3.27 1.12 -6.21
CA LEU A 72 2.25 0.87 -7.23
C LEU A 72 1.33 -0.30 -6.87
N SER A 73 1.92 -1.41 -6.43
CA SER A 73 1.17 -2.64 -6.14
C SER A 73 0.79 -2.81 -4.66
N GLY A 74 1.34 -1.98 -3.77
CA GLY A 74 1.19 -2.15 -2.31
C GLY A 74 1.94 -3.37 -1.76
N ARG A 75 2.80 -4.02 -2.58
CA ARG A 75 3.54 -5.20 -2.14
C ARG A 75 4.65 -4.84 -1.17
N VAL A 76 4.69 -5.55 -0.03
CA VAL A 76 5.84 -5.54 0.88
C VAL A 76 6.95 -6.40 0.27
N LEU A 77 8.12 -5.79 0.03
CA LEU A 77 9.28 -6.45 -0.57
C LEU A 77 10.30 -6.90 0.47
N TYR A 78 10.38 -6.18 1.58
CA TYR A 78 11.23 -6.51 2.73
C TYR A 78 10.61 -5.94 4.01
N GLU A 79 10.75 -6.66 5.12
CA GLU A 79 10.37 -6.16 6.44
C GLU A 79 11.24 -6.77 7.55
N LYS A 80 11.56 -5.93 8.55
CA LYS A 80 12.26 -6.30 9.78
C LYS A 80 11.69 -5.46 10.91
N ALA A 81 11.03 -6.09 11.90
CA ALA A 81 10.35 -5.40 13.00
C ALA A 81 9.59 -4.13 12.53
N PRO A 82 8.70 -4.23 11.50
CA PRO A 82 8.19 -3.07 10.77
C PRO A 82 7.18 -2.25 11.56
N ASP A 83 6.58 -2.82 12.61
CA ASP A 83 5.49 -2.24 13.37
C ASP A 83 5.91 -1.78 14.79
N ASP A 84 7.19 -1.91 15.12
CA ASP A 84 7.73 -1.45 16.40
C ASP A 84 7.82 0.07 16.41
N ARG A 85 7.27 0.68 17.47
CA ARG A 85 7.25 2.14 17.66
C ARG A 85 8.62 2.64 18.06
N SER A 86 9.10 3.67 17.39
CA SER A 86 10.38 4.33 17.67
C SER A 86 10.27 5.83 17.49
N LEU A 87 11.22 6.55 18.05
CA LEU A 87 11.46 7.97 17.75
C LEU A 87 11.80 8.10 16.27
N ILE A 88 11.31 9.16 15.63
CA ILE A 88 11.39 9.32 14.17
C ILE A 88 12.18 10.52 13.71
N ALA A 89 12.66 11.32 14.65
CA ALA A 89 13.47 12.51 14.36
C ALA A 89 12.89 13.34 13.20
N SER A 90 13.73 13.92 12.37
CA SER A 90 13.32 14.79 11.26
C SER A 90 12.56 14.10 10.11
N THR A 91 12.31 12.79 10.15
CA THR A 91 11.36 12.15 9.19
C THR A 91 9.92 12.59 9.43
N THR A 92 9.61 13.12 10.62
CA THR A 92 8.39 13.89 10.94
C THR A 92 8.04 14.94 9.89
N LYS A 93 9.05 15.59 9.31
CA LYS A 93 8.89 16.66 8.32
C LYS A 93 8.24 16.21 7.01
N ILE A 94 8.15 14.90 6.77
CA ILE A 94 7.37 14.35 5.66
C ILE A 94 5.88 14.69 5.84
N MET A 95 5.34 14.47 7.06
CA MET A 95 3.97 14.83 7.39
C MET A 95 3.76 16.36 7.35
N THR A 96 4.70 17.12 7.90
CA THR A 96 4.64 18.58 7.88
C THR A 96 4.58 19.12 6.45
N ALA A 97 5.49 18.67 5.58
CA ALA A 97 5.51 19.09 4.18
C ALA A 97 4.24 18.66 3.43
N LEU A 98 3.73 17.45 3.69
CA LEU A 98 2.52 16.93 3.07
C LEU A 98 1.30 17.81 3.37
N ILE A 99 1.07 18.16 4.64
CA ILE A 99 -0.05 19.03 5.05
C ILE A 99 0.05 20.39 4.38
N VAL A 100 1.24 20.99 4.37
CA VAL A 100 1.45 22.28 3.69
C VAL A 100 1.15 22.18 2.19
N CYS A 101 1.60 21.12 1.52
CA CYS A 101 1.34 20.91 0.10
C CYS A 101 -0.15 20.66 -0.23
N GLU A 102 -0.92 20.12 0.72
CA GLU A 102 -2.34 19.83 0.51
C GLU A 102 -3.27 20.96 0.91
N GLN A 103 -2.94 21.72 1.97
CA GLN A 103 -3.88 22.64 2.59
C GLN A 103 -3.54 24.12 2.36
N CYS A 104 -2.31 24.42 1.94
CA CYS A 104 -1.86 25.80 1.77
C CYS A 104 -1.50 26.09 0.31
N ASN A 105 -1.69 27.34 -0.14
CA ASN A 105 -1.14 27.78 -1.40
C ASN A 105 0.38 28.06 -1.22
N VAL A 106 1.23 27.22 -1.78
CA VAL A 106 2.70 27.31 -1.59
C VAL A 106 3.32 28.61 -2.13
N LEU A 107 2.60 29.37 -2.95
CA LEU A 107 3.04 30.67 -3.45
C LEU A 107 2.74 31.82 -2.48
N ASP A 108 1.95 31.57 -1.45
CA ASP A 108 1.67 32.58 -0.43
C ASP A 108 2.95 32.96 0.30
N ARG A 109 3.01 34.23 0.72
CA ARG A 109 4.13 34.79 1.44
C ARG A 109 3.77 34.98 2.90
N MET A 110 4.64 34.51 3.79
CA MET A 110 4.49 34.77 5.21
C MET A 110 5.64 35.64 5.72
N ARG A 111 5.34 36.44 6.73
CA ARG A 111 6.34 37.11 7.56
C ARG A 111 6.74 36.16 8.69
N ILE A 112 8.02 35.85 8.81
CA ILE A 112 8.52 34.91 9.81
C ILE A 112 8.28 35.48 11.21
N PRO A 113 7.53 34.76 12.05
CA PRO A 113 7.26 35.15 13.42
C PRO A 113 8.45 34.84 14.33
N LYS A 114 8.53 35.55 15.46
CA LYS A 114 9.60 35.37 16.44
C LYS A 114 9.70 33.93 16.96
N GLU A 115 8.58 33.25 17.12
CA GLU A 115 8.46 31.89 17.62
C GLU A 115 9.12 30.84 16.72
N ALA A 116 9.36 31.16 15.45
CA ALA A 116 10.04 30.29 14.50
C ALA A 116 11.57 30.53 14.44
N VAL A 117 12.11 31.51 15.20
CA VAL A 117 13.53 31.84 15.16
C VAL A 117 14.28 31.19 16.32
N GLY A 118 15.49 30.67 16.04
CA GLY A 118 16.34 30.10 17.08
C GLY A 118 15.92 28.72 17.57
N ILE A 119 15.14 28.00 16.78
CA ILE A 119 14.73 26.62 17.11
C ILE A 119 15.94 25.70 17.13
N GLU A 120 16.03 24.86 18.17
CA GLU A 120 17.10 23.89 18.36
C GLU A 120 17.25 22.93 17.16
N GLY A 121 18.47 22.55 16.85
CA GLY A 121 18.84 21.57 15.83
C GLY A 121 19.09 22.17 14.45
N SER A 122 18.75 21.43 13.39
CA SER A 122 18.96 21.88 12.00
C SER A 122 18.12 23.12 11.69
N SER A 123 18.71 24.09 11.02
CA SER A 123 18.09 25.39 10.74
C SER A 123 18.39 25.84 9.31
N MET A 124 17.49 26.59 8.70
CA MET A 124 17.78 27.40 7.51
C MET A 124 18.13 28.86 7.90
N TYR A 125 18.24 29.13 9.19
CA TYR A 125 18.60 30.42 9.79
C TYR A 125 17.62 31.56 9.43
N LEU A 126 16.35 31.31 9.72
CA LEU A 126 15.28 32.30 9.57
C LEU A 126 15.50 33.48 10.52
N GLN A 127 15.14 34.68 10.04
CA GLN A 127 15.18 35.91 10.83
C GLN A 127 13.75 36.41 11.06
N GLU A 128 13.49 36.99 12.25
CA GLU A 128 12.22 37.60 12.56
C GLU A 128 11.89 38.72 11.56
N GLY A 129 10.66 38.69 11.05
CA GLY A 129 10.18 39.67 10.08
C GLY A 129 10.63 39.42 8.64
N GLU A 130 11.49 38.45 8.36
CA GLU A 130 11.83 38.02 7.00
C GLU A 130 10.56 37.58 6.27
N VAL A 131 10.46 37.83 4.96
CA VAL A 131 9.27 37.47 4.17
C VAL A 131 9.66 36.48 3.11
N LEU A 132 9.15 35.22 3.25
CA LEU A 132 9.39 34.11 2.34
C LEU A 132 8.06 33.52 1.85
N THR A 133 8.10 32.84 0.70
CA THR A 133 6.99 32.00 0.25
C THR A 133 6.97 30.68 1.03
N LEU A 134 5.80 30.02 1.13
CA LEU A 134 5.71 28.70 1.75
C LEU A 134 6.55 27.67 0.97
N GLN A 135 6.70 27.85 -0.35
CA GLN A 135 7.54 26.99 -1.18
C GLN A 135 9.03 27.12 -0.79
N GLU A 136 9.50 28.34 -0.52
CA GLU A 136 10.88 28.57 -0.03
C GLU A 136 11.10 27.91 1.33
N LEU A 137 10.11 28.00 2.22
CA LEU A 137 10.15 27.32 3.51
C LEU A 137 10.09 25.80 3.37
N LEU A 138 9.31 25.23 2.43
CA LEU A 138 9.30 23.80 2.12
C LEU A 138 10.66 23.30 1.66
N TYR A 139 11.37 24.05 0.83
CA TYR A 139 12.74 23.71 0.46
C TYR A 139 13.69 23.72 1.65
N GLY A 140 13.62 24.75 2.51
CA GLY A 140 14.40 24.79 3.75
C GLY A 140 14.09 23.63 4.70
N LEU A 141 12.80 23.30 4.84
CA LEU A 141 12.30 22.16 5.61
C LEU A 141 12.89 20.84 5.15
N MET A 142 12.81 20.56 3.85
CA MET A 142 13.14 19.24 3.32
C MET A 142 14.62 19.07 2.97
N LEU A 143 15.30 20.07 2.40
CA LEU A 143 16.70 19.99 2.01
C LEU A 143 17.64 20.16 3.20
N GLN A 144 17.45 21.21 4.00
CA GLN A 144 18.28 21.54 5.17
C GLN A 144 17.76 20.93 6.47
N SER A 145 16.59 20.32 6.43
CA SER A 145 15.93 19.80 7.63
C SER A 145 15.60 20.90 8.66
N GLY A 146 15.33 22.14 8.21
CA GLY A 146 15.12 23.31 9.06
C GLY A 146 13.98 23.12 10.08
N ASN A 147 14.31 23.16 11.38
CA ASN A 147 13.32 23.11 12.45
C ASN A 147 12.57 24.44 12.56
N ASP A 148 13.26 25.54 12.26
CA ASP A 148 12.72 26.88 12.13
C ASP A 148 11.66 26.97 11.01
N ALA A 149 11.95 26.40 9.84
CA ALA A 149 10.99 26.29 8.74
C ALA A 149 9.78 25.42 9.13
N ALA A 150 9.97 24.34 9.89
CA ALA A 150 8.86 23.50 10.36
C ALA A 150 7.90 24.28 11.27
N VAL A 151 8.44 25.02 12.23
CA VAL A 151 7.65 25.86 13.15
C VAL A 151 6.93 26.99 12.39
N ALA A 152 7.64 27.68 11.48
CA ALA A 152 7.02 28.73 10.66
C ALA A 152 5.82 28.21 9.85
N LEU A 153 6.00 27.08 9.14
CA LEU A 153 4.94 26.45 8.36
C LEU A 153 3.78 25.97 9.23
N ALA A 154 4.10 25.40 10.41
CA ALA A 154 3.07 24.97 11.36
C ALA A 154 2.20 26.14 11.86
N ILE A 155 2.82 27.24 12.22
CA ILE A 155 2.10 28.46 12.65
C ILE A 155 1.23 29.00 11.50
N TYR A 156 1.73 28.99 10.26
CA TYR A 156 0.97 29.48 9.12
C TYR A 156 -0.27 28.61 8.83
N CYS A 157 -0.11 27.29 8.78
CA CYS A 157 -1.18 26.38 8.37
C CYS A 157 -2.10 25.95 9.54
N GLY A 158 -1.58 25.88 10.76
CA GLY A 158 -2.29 25.41 11.95
C GLY A 158 -2.68 26.51 12.95
N GLY A 159 -2.23 27.73 12.71
CA GLY A 159 -2.40 28.84 13.66
C GLY A 159 -1.43 28.78 14.84
N THR A 160 -1.17 27.60 15.39
CA THR A 160 -0.18 27.32 16.43
C THR A 160 0.56 26.02 16.12
N VAL A 161 1.64 25.74 16.85
CA VAL A 161 2.37 24.46 16.75
C VAL A 161 1.48 23.30 17.21
N GLU A 162 0.73 23.48 18.28
CA GLU A 162 -0.20 22.47 18.83
C GLU A 162 -1.35 22.21 17.86
N GLY A 163 -1.99 23.25 17.32
CA GLY A 163 -3.05 23.09 16.32
C GLY A 163 -2.55 22.40 15.05
N PHE A 164 -1.30 22.62 14.67
CA PHE A 164 -0.71 21.89 13.54
C PHE A 164 -0.44 20.42 13.89
N ALA A 165 -0.01 20.11 15.13
CA ALA A 165 0.17 18.73 15.57
C ALA A 165 -1.17 17.96 15.55
N GLU A 166 -2.30 18.60 15.86
CA GLU A 166 -3.62 18.02 15.69
C GLU A 166 -3.91 17.69 14.22
N LEU A 167 -3.61 18.59 13.27
CA LEU A 167 -3.74 18.31 11.83
C LEU A 167 -2.87 17.14 11.38
N MET A 168 -1.64 17.02 11.92
CA MET A 168 -0.75 15.89 11.63
C MET A 168 -1.36 14.56 12.13
N ASN A 169 -1.93 14.53 13.32
CA ASN A 169 -2.56 13.35 13.89
C ASN A 169 -3.86 12.99 13.19
N ASP A 170 -4.66 13.98 12.76
CA ASP A 170 -5.84 13.76 11.92
C ASP A 170 -5.45 13.14 10.58
N LYS A 171 -4.41 13.66 9.93
CA LYS A 171 -3.90 13.11 8.69
C LYS A 171 -3.37 11.69 8.87
N ALA A 172 -2.66 11.41 9.98
CA ALA A 172 -2.20 10.06 10.30
C ALA A 172 -3.36 9.07 10.44
N ARG A 173 -4.44 9.45 11.15
CA ARG A 173 -5.66 8.64 11.26
C ARG A 173 -6.30 8.38 9.88
N ASN A 174 -6.43 9.42 9.06
CA ASN A 174 -7.04 9.31 7.73
C ASN A 174 -6.24 8.41 6.77
N LEU A 175 -4.92 8.36 6.92
CA LEU A 175 -4.03 7.47 6.18
C LEU A 175 -3.93 6.07 6.78
N GLY A 176 -4.58 5.81 7.92
CA GLY A 176 -4.54 4.51 8.61
C GLY A 176 -3.20 4.20 9.28
N LEU A 177 -2.41 5.22 9.65
CA LEU A 177 -1.12 5.07 10.34
C LEU A 177 -1.39 4.76 11.82
N ARG A 178 -1.57 3.48 12.14
CA ARG A 178 -2.11 3.05 13.46
C ARG A 178 -1.10 3.15 14.60
N ASN A 179 0.18 3.21 14.26
CA ASN A 179 1.27 3.26 15.22
C ASN A 179 2.07 4.56 15.08
N THR A 180 1.39 5.68 14.79
CA THR A 180 2.00 6.98 14.57
C THR A 180 1.29 8.05 15.40
N HIS A 181 2.09 8.89 16.07
CA HIS A 181 1.59 10.06 16.78
C HIS A 181 2.63 11.20 16.74
N PHE A 182 2.18 12.42 16.54
CA PHE A 182 3.00 13.61 16.39
C PHE A 182 2.71 14.60 17.53
N GLU A 183 3.78 15.08 18.19
CA GLU A 183 3.73 16.14 19.21
C GLU A 183 4.19 17.50 18.67
N ASN A 184 4.97 17.48 17.56
CA ASN A 184 5.58 18.69 17.00
C ASN A 184 5.83 18.52 15.49
N PRO A 185 6.03 19.63 14.72
CA PRO A 185 6.21 19.59 13.28
C PRO A 185 7.62 19.27 12.81
N ASN A 186 8.62 19.28 13.70
CA ASN A 186 10.04 19.21 13.34
C ASN A 186 10.71 17.87 13.67
N GLY A 187 10.15 17.08 14.62
CA GLY A 187 10.68 15.79 15.03
C GLY A 187 11.71 15.85 16.16
N LEU A 188 11.68 16.88 16.98
CA LEU A 188 12.37 16.86 18.27
C LEU A 188 11.74 15.81 19.17
N ASP A 189 12.58 15.11 19.92
CA ASP A 189 12.14 13.99 20.74
C ASP A 189 11.15 14.43 21.81
N ALA A 190 10.01 13.75 21.89
CA ALA A 190 9.00 13.94 22.91
C ALA A 190 8.36 12.58 23.28
N PRO A 191 7.88 12.38 24.52
CA PRO A 191 7.38 11.08 24.97
C PRO A 191 6.23 10.48 24.13
N GLY A 192 5.40 11.34 23.52
CA GLY A 192 4.30 10.94 22.67
C GLY A 192 4.62 10.96 21.15
N HIS A 193 5.87 11.23 20.75
CA HIS A 193 6.25 11.43 19.35
C HIS A 193 6.89 10.17 18.77
N TYR A 194 6.16 9.38 18.01
CA TYR A 194 6.63 8.11 17.46
C TYR A 194 5.97 7.74 16.14
N SER A 195 6.60 6.83 15.41
CA SER A 195 6.03 6.11 14.28
C SER A 195 6.69 4.73 14.14
N THR A 196 6.43 4.05 13.03
CA THR A 196 7.01 2.75 12.66
C THR A 196 7.56 2.79 11.25
N ALA A 197 8.41 1.83 10.89
CA ALA A 197 8.95 1.74 9.54
C ALA A 197 7.84 1.55 8.48
N ARG A 198 6.81 0.76 8.79
CA ARG A 198 5.63 0.58 7.93
C ARG A 198 4.84 1.87 7.75
N ASP A 199 4.49 2.53 8.85
CA ASP A 199 3.67 3.76 8.78
C ASP A 199 4.40 4.87 8.05
N LEU A 200 5.71 5.04 8.27
CA LEU A 200 6.54 6.00 7.52
C LEU A 200 6.61 5.67 6.03
N ALA A 201 6.65 4.39 5.65
CA ALA A 201 6.65 4.00 4.25
C ALA A 201 5.31 4.31 3.57
N VAL A 202 4.19 4.03 4.25
CA VAL A 202 2.84 4.38 3.77
C VAL A 202 2.69 5.90 3.63
N LEU A 203 3.12 6.66 4.64
CA LEU A 203 3.14 8.12 4.60
C LEU A 203 3.95 8.66 3.41
N ALA A 204 5.17 8.13 3.23
CA ALA A 204 6.06 8.55 2.14
C ALA A 204 5.48 8.19 0.76
N ALA A 205 4.92 6.99 0.60
CA ALA A 205 4.28 6.57 -0.65
C ALA A 205 3.15 7.54 -1.03
N TYR A 206 2.28 7.87 -0.07
CA TYR A 206 1.19 8.82 -0.28
C TYR A 206 1.72 10.23 -0.59
N ALA A 207 2.70 10.73 0.17
CA ALA A 207 3.26 12.06 -0.03
C ALA A 207 3.93 12.23 -1.40
N MET A 208 4.58 11.16 -1.91
CA MET A 208 5.23 11.15 -3.23
C MET A 208 4.24 11.24 -4.40
N GLU A 209 2.94 11.05 -4.20
CA GLU A 209 1.92 11.31 -5.22
C GLU A 209 1.67 12.82 -5.43
N ASN A 210 1.93 13.65 -4.41
CA ASN A 210 1.81 15.10 -4.55
C ASN A 210 2.99 15.67 -5.37
N PRO A 211 2.73 16.35 -6.51
CA PRO A 211 3.79 16.84 -7.39
C PRO A 211 4.68 17.91 -6.78
N ILE A 212 4.14 18.75 -5.88
CA ILE A 212 4.91 19.80 -5.17
C ILE A 212 5.86 19.14 -4.18
N PHE A 213 5.35 18.19 -3.38
CA PHE A 213 6.16 17.43 -2.44
C PHE A 213 7.30 16.70 -3.17
N ARG A 214 6.95 15.92 -4.21
CA ARG A 214 7.93 15.16 -5.01
C ARG A 214 9.01 16.05 -5.61
N LYS A 215 8.62 17.20 -6.21
CA LYS A 215 9.57 18.17 -6.73
C LYS A 215 10.52 18.70 -5.66
N THR A 216 9.99 19.00 -4.47
CA THR A 216 10.79 19.52 -3.35
C THR A 216 11.82 18.49 -2.89
N VAL A 217 11.41 17.26 -2.59
CA VAL A 217 12.31 16.23 -2.02
C VAL A 217 13.32 15.67 -3.01
N SER A 218 13.02 15.72 -4.33
CA SER A 218 13.95 15.30 -5.38
C SER A 218 14.99 16.38 -5.76
N THR A 219 14.83 17.60 -5.27
CA THR A 219 15.77 18.69 -5.54
C THR A 219 17.07 18.45 -4.79
N LYS A 220 18.18 18.38 -5.53
CA LYS A 220 19.52 18.14 -5.00
C LYS A 220 20.11 19.38 -4.33
N ASN A 221 20.09 20.48 -5.05
CA ASN A 221 20.60 21.78 -4.62
C ASN A 221 19.65 22.88 -5.06
N LEU A 222 19.55 23.93 -4.28
CA LEU A 222 18.77 25.12 -4.60
C LEU A 222 19.48 26.37 -4.10
N HIS A 223 19.64 27.36 -4.98
CA HIS A 223 20.06 28.70 -4.61
C HIS A 223 18.84 29.58 -4.41
N MET A 224 18.68 30.16 -3.22
CA MET A 224 17.52 30.92 -2.80
C MET A 224 17.95 32.19 -2.06
N GLY A 225 17.89 33.33 -2.74
CA GLY A 225 18.42 34.59 -2.20
C GLY A 225 19.91 34.45 -1.84
N GLN A 226 20.24 34.64 -0.56
CA GLN A 226 21.61 34.46 -0.04
C GLN A 226 21.87 33.03 0.50
N ARG A 227 20.86 32.14 0.45
CA ARG A 227 20.98 30.76 0.95
C ARG A 227 21.30 29.81 -0.19
N TYR A 228 22.23 28.90 0.07
CA TYR A 228 22.49 27.74 -0.77
C TYR A 228 22.09 26.48 -0.01
N LEU A 229 21.03 25.84 -0.47
CA LEU A 229 20.44 24.65 0.17
C LEU A 229 20.96 23.40 -0.55
N THR A 230 21.54 22.46 0.20
CA THR A 230 21.93 21.14 -0.32
C THR A 230 21.11 20.07 0.39
N ASN A 231 20.50 19.17 -0.36
CA ASN A 231 19.72 18.09 0.20
C ASN A 231 20.62 17.12 0.99
N HIS A 232 20.23 16.80 2.20
CA HIS A 232 20.97 15.86 3.05
C HIS A 232 20.86 14.40 2.59
N ASN A 233 19.89 14.08 1.72
CA ASN A 233 19.72 12.72 1.19
C ASN A 233 20.77 12.41 0.10
N LYS A 234 21.85 11.74 0.50
CA LYS A 234 22.95 11.37 -0.40
C LYS A 234 22.57 10.35 -1.47
N LEU A 235 21.46 9.60 -1.30
CA LEU A 235 21.00 8.63 -2.30
C LEU A 235 20.64 9.30 -3.62
N LEU A 236 20.23 10.57 -3.61
CA LEU A 236 19.94 11.35 -4.82
C LEU A 236 21.12 11.39 -5.80
N TRP A 237 22.36 11.18 -5.34
CA TRP A 237 23.56 11.14 -6.18
C TRP A 237 24.15 9.74 -6.36
N ARG A 238 23.69 8.73 -5.57
CA ARG A 238 24.32 7.42 -5.48
C ARG A 238 23.49 6.28 -6.05
N VAL A 239 22.15 6.43 -6.05
CA VAL A 239 21.22 5.38 -6.45
C VAL A 239 20.45 5.84 -7.68
N GLU A 240 20.45 5.00 -8.71
CA GLU A 240 19.70 5.25 -9.94
C GLU A 240 18.19 5.36 -9.64
N GLY A 241 17.57 6.40 -10.17
CA GLY A 241 16.16 6.67 -9.97
C GLY A 241 15.80 7.25 -8.60
N ALA A 242 16.76 7.45 -7.67
CA ALA A 242 16.45 8.05 -6.37
C ALA A 242 15.85 9.45 -6.54
N ASP A 243 14.65 9.65 -5.94
CA ASP A 243 13.84 10.86 -6.09
C ASP A 243 13.29 11.42 -4.75
N GLY A 244 13.77 10.91 -3.61
CA GLY A 244 13.36 11.37 -2.25
C GLY A 244 13.95 10.49 -1.15
N VAL A 245 13.60 10.65 0.11
CA VAL A 245 12.61 11.55 0.68
C VAL A 245 13.22 12.38 1.81
N LYS A 246 13.60 11.76 2.97
CA LYS A 246 14.04 12.50 4.15
C LYS A 246 14.97 11.68 5.05
N THR A 247 15.99 12.33 5.57
CA THR A 247 16.88 11.85 6.62
C THR A 247 16.39 12.29 8.00
N GLY A 248 16.65 11.50 9.02
CA GLY A 248 16.42 11.84 10.42
C GLY A 248 17.57 11.38 11.31
N TYR A 249 17.86 12.16 12.35
CA TYR A 249 18.80 11.78 13.38
C TYR A 249 18.54 12.55 14.66
N THR A 250 18.46 11.83 15.76
CA THR A 250 18.70 12.34 17.11
C THR A 250 19.59 11.33 17.83
N LYS A 251 20.20 11.73 18.95
CA LYS A 251 21.03 10.81 19.72
C LYS A 251 20.24 9.59 20.24
N ALA A 252 18.96 9.79 20.54
CA ALA A 252 18.07 8.74 21.05
C ALA A 252 17.46 7.87 19.94
N ALA A 253 17.13 8.48 18.78
CA ALA A 253 16.52 7.77 17.66
C ALA A 253 17.50 6.98 16.79
N GLY A 254 18.80 7.30 16.86
CA GLY A 254 19.75 6.81 15.88
C GLY A 254 19.56 7.44 14.50
N ARG A 255 20.14 6.83 13.47
CA ARG A 255 20.00 7.28 12.07
C ARG A 255 18.72 6.67 11.48
N ILE A 256 17.94 7.51 10.83
CA ILE A 256 16.69 7.13 10.17
C ILE A 256 16.73 7.65 8.74
N LEU A 257 16.36 6.80 7.80
CA LEU A 257 16.24 7.19 6.41
C LEU A 257 14.90 6.71 5.84
N VAL A 258 14.22 7.63 5.18
CA VAL A 258 13.11 7.33 4.29
C VAL A 258 13.57 7.68 2.89
N SER A 259 13.61 6.72 1.99
CA SER A 259 14.02 6.93 0.60
C SER A 259 12.97 6.47 -0.39
N SER A 260 13.01 7.07 -1.57
CA SER A 260 12.21 6.71 -2.73
C SER A 260 13.12 6.62 -3.95
N ALA A 261 12.84 5.63 -4.79
CA ALA A 261 13.43 5.55 -6.12
C ALA A 261 12.37 5.13 -7.14
N THR A 262 12.41 5.77 -8.32
CA THR A 262 11.48 5.49 -9.43
C THR A 262 12.27 5.04 -10.66
N ARG A 263 11.93 3.84 -11.19
CA ARG A 263 12.50 3.30 -12.45
C ARG A 263 11.36 2.76 -13.31
N ASN A 264 11.26 3.20 -14.56
CA ASN A 264 10.22 2.75 -15.50
C ASN A 264 8.79 2.86 -14.89
N ASP A 265 8.46 4.02 -14.35
CA ASP A 265 7.18 4.34 -13.67
C ASP A 265 6.86 3.50 -12.44
N ARG A 266 7.76 2.66 -11.99
CA ARG A 266 7.66 1.89 -10.75
C ARG A 266 8.43 2.59 -9.64
N ARG A 267 7.73 2.88 -8.53
CA ARG A 267 8.32 3.51 -7.34
C ARG A 267 8.45 2.52 -6.20
N LEU A 268 9.63 2.47 -5.61
CA LEU A 268 9.88 1.78 -4.36
C LEU A 268 10.11 2.81 -3.25
N ILE A 269 9.57 2.53 -2.07
CA ILE A 269 9.82 3.28 -0.84
C ILE A 269 10.57 2.35 0.12
N ALA A 270 11.69 2.80 0.63
CA ALA A 270 12.43 2.10 1.68
C ALA A 270 12.52 2.97 2.93
N VAL A 271 12.38 2.35 4.09
CA VAL A 271 12.52 2.98 5.41
C VAL A 271 13.44 2.11 6.25
N THR A 272 14.45 2.72 6.87
CA THR A 272 15.24 2.12 7.94
C THR A 272 15.26 3.04 9.15
N MET A 273 15.25 2.44 10.35
CA MET A 273 15.27 3.16 11.62
C MET A 273 16.35 2.54 12.53
N ASP A 274 17.08 3.41 13.24
CA ASP A 274 18.28 3.06 14.02
C ASP A 274 19.24 2.21 13.17
N ASP A 275 19.72 2.82 12.08
CA ASP A 275 20.50 2.16 11.04
C ASP A 275 21.87 2.83 10.88
N PRO A 276 22.96 2.25 11.39
CA PRO A 276 24.27 2.83 11.28
C PRO A 276 24.81 2.90 9.83
N ASN A 277 24.33 2.03 8.93
CA ASN A 277 24.77 1.95 7.54
C ASN A 277 23.64 2.31 6.52
N ASP A 278 22.77 3.25 6.88
CA ASP A 278 21.56 3.61 6.14
C ASP A 278 21.75 3.81 4.62
N TRP A 279 22.88 4.38 4.16
CA TRP A 279 23.11 4.61 2.73
C TRP A 279 23.32 3.31 1.95
N GLU A 280 24.14 2.42 2.50
CA GLU A 280 24.46 1.12 1.90
C GLU A 280 23.27 0.16 1.97
N ASP A 281 22.56 0.14 3.09
CA ASP A 281 21.39 -0.70 3.30
C ASP A 281 20.25 -0.28 2.39
N HIS A 282 19.97 1.03 2.25
CA HIS A 282 18.94 1.50 1.30
C HIS A 282 19.30 1.22 -0.15
N ALA A 283 20.58 1.43 -0.54
CA ALA A 283 21.01 1.12 -1.90
C ALA A 283 20.80 -0.36 -2.23
N ALA A 284 21.16 -1.27 -1.30
CA ALA A 284 20.98 -2.70 -1.46
C ALA A 284 19.49 -3.10 -1.49
N LEU A 285 18.67 -2.56 -0.58
CA LEU A 285 17.23 -2.85 -0.49
C LEU A 285 16.47 -2.40 -1.75
N LEU A 286 16.76 -1.20 -2.26
CA LEU A 286 16.15 -0.69 -3.48
C LEU A 286 16.57 -1.52 -4.70
N GLU A 287 17.86 -1.84 -4.84
CA GLU A 287 18.36 -2.68 -5.95
C GLU A 287 17.75 -4.08 -5.90
N GLN A 288 17.68 -4.71 -4.73
CA GLN A 288 17.02 -5.98 -4.54
C GLN A 288 15.53 -5.91 -4.93
N GLY A 289 14.83 -4.85 -4.52
CA GLY A 289 13.42 -4.66 -4.84
C GLY A 289 13.16 -4.49 -6.35
N PHE A 290 14.04 -3.80 -7.08
CA PHE A 290 13.93 -3.65 -8.53
C PHE A 290 14.34 -4.90 -9.30
N SER A 291 15.37 -5.63 -8.85
CA SER A 291 15.89 -6.79 -9.55
C SER A 291 15.09 -8.08 -9.31
N GLN A 292 14.61 -8.30 -8.08
CA GLN A 292 13.91 -9.55 -7.72
C GLN A 292 12.42 -9.55 -8.05
N TYR A 293 11.82 -8.38 -8.20
CA TYR A 293 10.38 -8.24 -8.43
C TYR A 293 10.12 -7.42 -9.68
N SER A 294 9.21 -7.87 -10.53
CA SER A 294 8.79 -7.15 -11.73
C SER A 294 7.26 -6.96 -11.75
N PRO A 295 6.75 -5.79 -12.19
CA PRO A 295 5.32 -5.58 -12.34
C PRO A 295 4.80 -6.48 -13.47
N ARG A 296 3.70 -7.19 -13.20
CA ARG A 296 3.00 -8.03 -14.18
C ARG A 296 1.51 -7.75 -14.11
N THR A 297 0.87 -7.57 -15.25
CA THR A 297 -0.59 -7.56 -15.33
C THR A 297 -1.08 -9.00 -15.16
N ILE A 298 -1.76 -9.27 -14.05
CA ILE A 298 -2.26 -10.60 -13.69
C ILE A 298 -3.64 -10.82 -14.27
N VAL A 299 -4.49 -9.79 -14.25
CA VAL A 299 -5.84 -9.81 -14.79
C VAL A 299 -6.00 -8.64 -15.73
N LYS A 300 -6.55 -8.87 -16.91
CA LYS A 300 -6.88 -7.83 -17.88
C LYS A 300 -8.38 -7.56 -17.89
N LYS A 301 -8.78 -6.31 -18.08
CA LYS A 301 -10.16 -5.93 -18.30
C LYS A 301 -10.77 -6.78 -19.43
N GLY A 302 -11.98 -7.31 -19.17
CA GLY A 302 -12.66 -8.22 -20.11
C GLY A 302 -12.14 -9.66 -20.09
N GLN A 303 -11.13 -9.98 -19.28
CA GLN A 303 -10.67 -11.36 -19.12
C GLN A 303 -11.74 -12.21 -18.46
N TYR A 304 -11.93 -13.43 -18.96
CA TYR A 304 -12.78 -14.46 -18.35
C TYR A 304 -12.29 -14.77 -16.92
N VAL A 305 -13.24 -14.78 -15.99
CA VAL A 305 -12.98 -15.09 -14.57
C VAL A 305 -13.64 -16.40 -14.19
N ASP A 306 -14.94 -16.56 -14.48
CA ASP A 306 -15.72 -17.74 -14.10
C ASP A 306 -17.02 -17.83 -14.94
N THR A 307 -17.77 -18.91 -14.73
CA THR A 307 -19.12 -19.11 -15.25
C THR A 307 -20.05 -19.45 -14.10
N LEU A 308 -21.14 -18.69 -13.96
CA LEU A 308 -22.16 -18.93 -12.94
C LEU A 308 -23.41 -19.57 -13.56
N GLU A 309 -24.05 -20.48 -12.83
CA GLU A 309 -25.39 -21.00 -13.21
C GLU A 309 -26.44 -19.89 -13.00
N VAL A 310 -27.46 -19.86 -13.87
CA VAL A 310 -28.55 -18.89 -13.77
C VAL A 310 -29.84 -19.61 -13.43
N ALA A 311 -30.37 -19.34 -12.24
CA ALA A 311 -31.65 -19.86 -11.80
C ALA A 311 -32.79 -18.94 -12.30
N GLY A 312 -33.85 -19.53 -12.88
CA GLY A 312 -35.04 -18.80 -13.38
C GLY A 312 -34.79 -17.99 -14.66
N GLY A 313 -33.70 -18.26 -15.39
CA GLY A 313 -33.35 -17.57 -16.63
C GLY A 313 -33.67 -18.35 -17.90
N GLN A 314 -33.77 -17.66 -19.04
CA GLN A 314 -33.90 -18.26 -20.37
C GLN A 314 -32.59 -18.96 -20.82
N GLY A 315 -31.46 -18.69 -20.16
CA GLY A 315 -30.20 -19.38 -20.29
C GLY A 315 -29.77 -20.00 -18.97
N ARG A 316 -28.94 -21.06 -19.06
CA ARG A 316 -28.50 -21.80 -17.87
C ARG A 316 -27.25 -21.25 -17.24
N GLN A 317 -26.42 -20.49 -17.97
CA GLN A 317 -25.12 -20.03 -17.52
C GLN A 317 -24.85 -18.62 -18.03
N VAL A 318 -24.12 -17.83 -17.22
CA VAL A 318 -23.63 -16.52 -17.57
C VAL A 318 -22.11 -16.47 -17.31
N THR A 319 -21.36 -15.91 -18.26
CA THR A 319 -19.93 -15.67 -18.09
C THR A 319 -19.70 -14.45 -17.20
N VAL A 320 -18.65 -14.51 -16.39
CA VAL A 320 -18.19 -13.41 -15.53
C VAL A 320 -16.84 -12.93 -16.04
N LEU A 321 -16.72 -11.61 -16.26
CA LEU A 321 -15.56 -10.97 -16.81
C LEU A 321 -14.96 -9.95 -15.81
N ALA A 322 -13.65 -9.75 -15.85
CA ALA A 322 -12.97 -8.72 -15.08
C ALA A 322 -13.36 -7.32 -15.57
N LYS A 323 -13.74 -6.43 -14.66
CA LYS A 323 -14.16 -5.05 -14.96
C LYS A 323 -12.97 -4.12 -15.25
N GLU A 324 -11.80 -4.45 -14.70
CA GLU A 324 -10.57 -3.63 -14.77
C GLU A 324 -9.31 -4.49 -14.76
N ASP A 325 -8.17 -3.87 -15.10
CA ASP A 325 -6.86 -4.50 -15.02
C ASP A 325 -6.42 -4.61 -13.55
N PHE A 326 -5.70 -5.69 -13.22
CA PHE A 326 -4.99 -5.81 -11.96
C PHE A 326 -3.53 -6.18 -12.21
N SER A 327 -2.61 -5.35 -11.71
CA SER A 327 -1.16 -5.55 -11.80
C SER A 327 -0.55 -5.67 -10.41
N TYR A 328 0.48 -6.51 -10.31
CA TYR A 328 1.19 -6.74 -9.05
C TYR A 328 2.66 -7.03 -9.32
N ALA A 329 3.55 -6.60 -8.42
CA ALA A 329 4.97 -6.92 -8.50
C ALA A 329 5.16 -8.40 -8.11
N LEU A 330 5.67 -9.23 -9.04
CA LEU A 330 5.90 -10.65 -8.80
C LEU A 330 7.38 -10.98 -8.85
N ALA A 331 7.81 -11.90 -7.97
CA ALA A 331 9.09 -12.57 -8.07
C ALA A 331 9.05 -13.67 -9.15
N GLU A 332 10.22 -14.14 -9.57
CA GLU A 332 10.32 -15.27 -10.50
C GLU A 332 9.68 -16.53 -9.89
N GLY A 333 8.90 -17.25 -10.69
CA GLY A 333 8.22 -18.48 -10.27
C GLY A 333 6.92 -18.27 -9.49
N GLU A 334 6.56 -17.07 -9.10
CA GLU A 334 5.28 -16.80 -8.45
C GLU A 334 4.11 -16.85 -9.45
N THR A 335 3.07 -17.62 -9.12
CA THR A 335 1.86 -17.83 -9.92
C THR A 335 0.62 -17.47 -9.13
N PRO A 336 0.06 -16.26 -9.31
CA PRO A 336 -1.20 -15.86 -8.70
C PRO A 336 -2.37 -16.68 -9.25
N GLN A 337 -3.39 -16.88 -8.42
CA GLN A 337 -4.64 -17.54 -8.78
C GLN A 337 -5.79 -16.56 -8.63
N LEU A 338 -6.76 -16.64 -9.54
CA LEU A 338 -7.99 -15.86 -9.48
C LEU A 338 -9.10 -16.72 -8.88
N MET A 339 -9.85 -16.18 -7.92
CA MET A 339 -10.94 -16.88 -7.25
C MET A 339 -12.15 -15.95 -7.14
N LEU A 340 -13.28 -16.38 -7.66
CA LEU A 340 -14.59 -15.74 -7.44
C LEU A 340 -15.31 -16.48 -6.30
N PRO A 341 -15.45 -15.89 -5.10
CA PRO A 341 -16.20 -16.51 -4.02
C PRO A 341 -17.70 -16.36 -4.27
N GLY A 342 -18.46 -17.37 -3.88
CA GLY A 342 -19.92 -17.29 -3.97
C GLY A 342 -20.59 -18.66 -4.15
N PRO A 343 -21.91 -18.69 -4.28
CA PRO A 343 -22.68 -19.92 -4.37
C PRO A 343 -22.58 -20.62 -5.73
N GLY A 344 -21.81 -20.07 -6.70
CA GLY A 344 -21.69 -20.63 -8.06
C GLY A 344 -22.93 -20.42 -8.94
N PHE A 345 -23.95 -19.71 -8.46
CA PHE A 345 -25.14 -19.38 -9.22
C PHE A 345 -25.68 -17.97 -8.92
N VAL A 346 -26.51 -17.46 -9.83
CA VAL A 346 -27.22 -16.18 -9.69
C VAL A 346 -28.68 -16.35 -10.13
N TYR A 347 -29.55 -15.46 -9.72
CA TYR A 347 -30.94 -15.41 -10.22
C TYR A 347 -31.03 -14.51 -11.45
N ALA A 348 -31.88 -14.89 -12.39
CA ALA A 348 -32.21 -14.03 -13.52
C ALA A 348 -33.08 -12.82 -13.06
N PRO A 349 -32.98 -11.67 -13.78
CA PRO A 349 -32.12 -11.45 -14.94
C PRO A 349 -30.67 -11.17 -14.55
N ALA A 350 -29.69 -11.71 -15.29
CA ALA A 350 -28.32 -11.28 -15.28
C ALA A 350 -28.10 -10.34 -16.48
N VAL A 351 -27.73 -9.08 -16.22
CA VAL A 351 -27.65 -8.06 -17.28
C VAL A 351 -26.18 -7.83 -17.64
N GLU A 352 -25.86 -7.87 -18.93
CA GLU A 352 -24.50 -7.60 -19.43
C GLU A 352 -23.95 -6.29 -18.88
N GLY A 353 -22.69 -6.30 -18.39
CA GLY A 353 -22.02 -5.15 -17.81
C GLY A 353 -22.43 -4.80 -16.38
N ALA A 354 -23.51 -5.41 -15.83
CA ALA A 354 -23.86 -5.22 -14.43
C ALA A 354 -22.85 -5.92 -13.50
N ASP A 355 -22.70 -5.41 -12.27
CA ASP A 355 -21.78 -5.95 -11.28
C ASP A 355 -22.17 -7.39 -10.90
N ALA A 356 -21.21 -8.31 -11.03
CA ALA A 356 -21.33 -9.73 -10.70
C ALA A 356 -20.60 -10.12 -9.40
N GLY A 357 -19.97 -9.14 -8.73
CA GLY A 357 -19.27 -9.34 -7.46
C GLY A 357 -17.80 -8.92 -7.50
N ILE A 358 -17.00 -9.56 -6.66
CA ILE A 358 -15.57 -9.27 -6.52
C ILE A 358 -14.79 -10.58 -6.57
N ALA A 359 -13.87 -10.72 -7.53
CA ALA A 359 -12.89 -11.78 -7.57
C ALA A 359 -11.64 -11.39 -6.74
N TYR A 360 -11.05 -12.38 -6.08
CA TYR A 360 -9.82 -12.21 -5.32
C TYR A 360 -8.64 -12.77 -6.10
N VAL A 361 -7.54 -12.02 -6.12
CA VAL A 361 -6.26 -12.51 -6.61
C VAL A 361 -5.48 -13.06 -5.42
N LEU A 362 -5.15 -14.34 -5.48
CA LEU A 362 -4.44 -15.06 -4.41
C LEU A 362 -3.01 -15.37 -4.84
N LEU A 363 -2.07 -15.15 -3.94
CA LEU A 363 -0.69 -15.61 -4.05
C LEU A 363 -0.34 -16.40 -2.78
N ASN A 364 0.06 -17.66 -2.93
CA ASN A 364 0.33 -18.57 -1.80
C ASN A 364 -0.84 -18.61 -0.79
N ALA A 365 -2.07 -18.72 -1.29
CA ALA A 365 -3.32 -18.72 -0.51
C ALA A 365 -3.63 -17.42 0.26
N LYS A 366 -2.86 -16.35 0.06
CA LYS A 366 -3.10 -15.02 0.64
C LYS A 366 -3.68 -14.10 -0.42
N ALA A 367 -4.74 -13.36 -0.10
CA ALA A 367 -5.29 -12.35 -1.00
C ALA A 367 -4.31 -11.18 -1.15
N ILE A 368 -3.89 -10.93 -2.39
CA ILE A 368 -3.01 -9.82 -2.77
C ILE A 368 -3.76 -8.69 -3.49
N GLY A 369 -5.00 -8.93 -3.90
CA GLY A 369 -5.84 -7.93 -4.54
C GLY A 369 -7.27 -8.39 -4.74
N LYS A 370 -8.10 -7.43 -5.17
CA LYS A 370 -9.51 -7.60 -5.49
C LYS A 370 -9.77 -7.02 -6.87
N VAL A 371 -10.56 -7.71 -7.68
CA VAL A 371 -10.95 -7.28 -9.02
C VAL A 371 -12.48 -7.29 -9.09
N PRO A 372 -13.13 -6.14 -9.28
CA PRO A 372 -14.55 -6.10 -9.58
C PRO A 372 -14.84 -6.91 -10.83
N VAL A 373 -15.96 -7.62 -10.85
CA VAL A 373 -16.37 -8.44 -12.00
C VAL A 373 -17.77 -8.11 -12.46
N ILE A 374 -18.05 -8.32 -13.75
CA ILE A 374 -19.31 -8.01 -14.41
C ILE A 374 -19.83 -9.23 -15.18
N TYR A 375 -21.14 -9.27 -15.45
CA TYR A 375 -21.71 -10.26 -16.37
C TYR A 375 -21.28 -9.95 -17.80
N GLY A 376 -20.86 -10.98 -18.52
CA GLY A 376 -20.39 -10.87 -19.91
C GLY A 376 -21.49 -10.97 -20.96
N GLN A 377 -22.73 -11.28 -20.54
CA GLN A 377 -23.90 -11.37 -21.41
C GLN A 377 -25.19 -11.21 -20.61
N THR A 378 -26.29 -10.85 -21.30
CA THR A 378 -27.63 -10.76 -20.68
C THR A 378 -28.32 -12.10 -20.73
N ILE A 379 -28.84 -12.56 -19.58
CA ILE A 379 -29.76 -13.70 -19.45
C ILE A 379 -31.07 -13.18 -18.88
N GLU A 380 -32.07 -13.12 -19.71
CA GLU A 380 -33.41 -12.68 -19.33
C GLU A 380 -34.09 -13.68 -18.38
N GLN A 381 -35.00 -13.18 -17.55
CA GLN A 381 -35.86 -14.05 -16.72
C GLN A 381 -36.80 -14.87 -17.59
N THR A 382 -36.97 -16.13 -17.24
CA THR A 382 -38.00 -16.96 -17.87
C THR A 382 -39.39 -16.40 -17.56
N PRO A 383 -40.22 -16.10 -18.56
CA PRO A 383 -41.60 -15.64 -18.31
C PRO A 383 -42.35 -16.61 -17.41
N GLU A 384 -42.99 -16.09 -16.37
CA GLU A 384 -43.87 -16.94 -15.56
C GLU A 384 -44.99 -17.50 -16.43
N GLU A 385 -45.19 -18.82 -16.39
CA GLU A 385 -46.39 -19.39 -17.04
C GLU A 385 -47.62 -18.77 -16.39
N PRO A 386 -48.57 -18.25 -17.21
CA PRO A 386 -49.81 -17.70 -16.69
C PRO A 386 -50.52 -18.75 -15.86
N THR A 387 -50.91 -18.40 -14.67
CA THR A 387 -51.64 -19.28 -13.75
C THR A 387 -52.93 -19.78 -14.44
N LYS A 388 -53.47 -20.94 -14.00
CA LYS A 388 -54.71 -21.47 -14.51
C LYS A 388 -55.84 -20.44 -14.51
N LEU A 389 -55.89 -19.57 -13.51
CA LEU A 389 -56.83 -18.47 -13.39
C LEU A 389 -56.62 -17.40 -14.48
N GLN A 390 -55.37 -17.02 -14.75
CA GLN A 390 -55.01 -16.05 -15.79
C GLN A 390 -55.30 -16.59 -17.19
N LYS A 391 -55.03 -17.89 -17.45
CA LYS A 391 -55.40 -18.59 -18.69
C LYS A 391 -56.92 -18.61 -18.86
N PHE A 392 -57.69 -18.89 -17.79
CA PHE A 392 -59.14 -18.86 -17.82
C PHE A 392 -59.72 -17.45 -18.09
N LEU A 393 -59.16 -16.43 -17.42
CA LEU A 393 -59.57 -15.04 -17.61
C LEU A 393 -59.23 -14.49 -19.02
N SER A 394 -58.13 -14.94 -19.62
CA SER A 394 -57.78 -14.57 -21.01
C SER A 394 -58.71 -15.16 -22.02
N ILE A 395 -59.22 -16.43 -21.83
CA ILE A 395 -60.19 -17.07 -22.68
C ILE A 395 -61.56 -16.35 -22.61
N LEU A 396 -61.95 -15.93 -21.40
CA LEU A 396 -63.22 -15.16 -21.25
C LEU A 396 -63.15 -13.77 -21.90
N LYS A 397 -61.98 -13.12 -21.95
CA LYS A 397 -61.78 -11.83 -22.63
C LYS A 397 -61.66 -11.91 -24.14
N SER A 398 -61.30 -13.06 -24.70
CA SER A 398 -61.27 -13.29 -26.17
C SER A 398 -62.59 -13.75 -26.76
N SER A 399 -63.63 -13.98 -25.92
CA SER A 399 -64.95 -14.42 -26.33
C SER A 399 -66.03 -13.31 -26.33
N ASN A 400 -65.64 -12.07 -26.11
CA ASN A 400 -66.36 -10.83 -26.27
C ASN A 400 -65.72 -9.96 -27.35
#